data_b6c69d1aba3f0c72b8cd20a7c007ebac
#
_entry.id   b6c69d1aba3f0c72b8cd20a7c007ebac
#
_cell.length_a   1.000
_cell.length_b   1.000
_cell.length_c   1.000
_cell.angle_alpha   90.00
_cell.angle_beta   90.00
_cell.angle_gamma   90.00
#
_symmetry.space_group_name_H-M   'P 1'
#
loop_
_entity.id
_entity.type
_entity.pdbx_description
1 polymer ?
#
loop_
_entity_poly.entity_id
_entity_poly.type
_entity_poly.pdbx_seq_one_letter_code
_entity_poly.pdbx_strand_id
1 'polypeptide(L)'
;MSRLHKSTTGQQQQFHSLHQILSPYMSSVVVSVLLWHAIAVLLLSNLASAEGIEATNGGTKHRGKVIYVHNGAVATDDGRCSRIGKDVLREGGHAVDAAVASALCLGVVSPASSGLGGGAFMLLRLNNGVAKAFDMRETAPALSCKDMYAGNTTLKAKGGLSVAVPGELAGLHEAWKQHGKLPWKRLIKPAEFLARRGFKVSPFLHMQMEASESDILEDKGLRSIFAPNGKLLNIGDICYNNKLAETLRTISESGPQAFYDGLIGLNLVKDVQNAGGILSMKDLKSYTVKQKEPISNDVLGLTLLGMPPPSGGHPMMLLLNILDQYKLPSGLSGALGFHREIEALKHVFAVRMNLGDPDFVNITEVLSDMLSHSFAKVLKNDINDNKTFGPSHYGGR
;
A
#
# COMPACT_ATOMS: atom_id res chain seq x y z
N MET A 1 -64.37 0.86 24.54
CA MET A 1 -63.17 0.07 24.28
C MET A 1 -62.34 0.80 23.28
N SER A 2 -61.49 1.67 23.74
CA SER A 2 -60.54 2.41 22.97
C SER A 2 -59.36 2.74 23.89
N ARG A 3 -58.19 2.37 23.51
CA ARG A 3 -56.83 2.71 23.98
C ARG A 3 -55.96 1.49 24.03
N LEU A 4 -55.10 1.41 23.02
CA LEU A 4 -53.72 0.86 23.10
C LEU A 4 -53.20 0.71 21.65
N HIS A 5 -52.72 1.81 21.08
CA HIS A 5 -51.83 1.78 19.90
C HIS A 5 -51.18 3.14 19.73
N LYS A 6 -50.11 3.39 20.50
CA LYS A 6 -49.11 4.45 20.22
C LYS A 6 -47.91 4.23 21.15
N SER A 7 -46.92 3.46 20.75
CA SER A 7 -45.58 3.50 21.34
C SER A 7 -44.60 2.50 20.68
N THR A 8 -44.46 2.49 19.36
CA THR A 8 -43.39 1.68 18.75
C THR A 8 -42.70 2.33 17.53
N THR A 9 -43.09 3.53 17.14
CA THR A 9 -42.51 4.21 15.97
C THR A 9 -41.33 5.13 16.30
N GLY A 10 -41.05 5.44 17.55
CA GLY A 10 -39.96 6.36 17.94
C GLY A 10 -38.59 5.68 18.08
N GLN A 11 -38.54 4.39 18.37
CA GLN A 11 -37.25 3.67 18.55
C GLN A 11 -36.68 3.16 17.26
N GLN A 12 -37.44 2.83 16.23
CA GLN A 12 -36.95 2.37 14.94
C GLN A 12 -36.33 3.49 14.10
N GLN A 13 -36.77 4.74 14.24
CA GLN A 13 -36.17 5.87 13.53
C GLN A 13 -34.81 6.29 14.10
N GLN A 14 -34.58 6.11 15.40
CA GLN A 14 -33.26 6.40 15.99
C GLN A 14 -32.19 5.37 15.64
N PHE A 15 -32.54 4.12 15.39
CA PHE A 15 -31.59 3.09 14.97
C PHE A 15 -31.18 3.24 13.50
N HIS A 16 -32.05 3.75 12.62
CA HIS A 16 -31.71 3.99 11.21
C HIS A 16 -30.78 5.18 11.01
N SER A 17 -30.88 6.23 11.84
CA SER A 17 -30.01 7.40 11.74
C SER A 17 -28.57 7.14 12.26
N LEU A 18 -28.40 6.26 13.24
CA LEU A 18 -27.08 5.86 13.74
C LEU A 18 -26.33 4.93 12.76
N HIS A 19 -27.04 4.12 12.00
CA HIS A 19 -26.42 3.25 10.99
C HIS A 19 -25.89 4.01 9.76
N GLN A 20 -26.51 5.14 9.41
CA GLN A 20 -26.07 5.97 8.29
C GLN A 20 -24.88 6.88 8.64
N ILE A 21 -24.65 7.19 9.92
CA ILE A 21 -23.54 8.06 10.36
C ILE A 21 -22.24 7.25 10.59
N LEU A 22 -22.32 5.96 10.89
CA LEU A 22 -21.15 5.12 11.21
C LEU A 22 -20.59 4.30 10.02
N SER A 23 -21.36 4.18 8.94
CA SER A 23 -21.01 3.34 7.80
C SER A 23 -19.73 3.75 7.04
N PRO A 24 -19.42 5.03 6.77
CA PRO A 24 -18.23 5.37 5.97
C PRO A 24 -16.90 5.30 6.75
N TYR A 25 -16.94 5.42 8.07
CA TYR A 25 -15.71 5.35 8.87
C TYR A 25 -15.28 3.93 9.22
N MET A 26 -16.22 3.00 9.34
CA MET A 26 -15.93 1.59 9.61
C MET A 26 -15.32 0.86 8.42
N SER A 27 -15.67 1.20 7.17
CA SER A 27 -15.14 0.50 6.00
C SER A 27 -13.65 0.80 5.76
N SER A 28 -13.20 2.02 5.93
CA SER A 28 -11.81 2.42 5.74
C SER A 28 -10.89 1.87 6.84
N VAL A 29 -11.34 1.86 8.09
CA VAL A 29 -10.60 1.29 9.22
C VAL A 29 -10.56 -0.23 9.14
N VAL A 30 -11.67 -0.89 8.79
CA VAL A 30 -11.74 -2.35 8.63
C VAL A 30 -10.89 -2.83 7.46
N VAL A 31 -10.87 -2.13 6.33
CA VAL A 31 -10.01 -2.47 5.19
C VAL A 31 -8.53 -2.27 5.54
N SER A 32 -8.17 -1.20 6.24
CA SER A 32 -6.80 -1.00 6.70
C SER A 32 -6.38 -2.07 7.71
N VAL A 33 -7.22 -2.44 8.66
CA VAL A 33 -6.97 -3.49 9.65
C VAL A 33 -6.84 -4.85 8.97
N LEU A 34 -7.66 -5.17 7.97
CA LEU A 34 -7.60 -6.43 7.23
C LEU A 34 -6.34 -6.53 6.35
N LEU A 35 -5.89 -5.42 5.76
CA LEU A 35 -4.65 -5.38 4.98
C LEU A 35 -3.41 -5.62 5.87
N TRP A 36 -3.39 -5.02 7.06
CA TRP A 36 -2.34 -5.23 8.05
C TRP A 36 -2.38 -6.63 8.67
N HIS A 37 -3.57 -7.21 8.84
CA HIS A 37 -3.73 -8.62 9.24
C HIS A 37 -3.13 -9.58 8.22
N ALA A 38 -3.35 -9.34 6.94
CA ALA A 38 -2.77 -10.16 5.88
C ALA A 38 -1.23 -10.12 5.91
N ILE A 39 -0.64 -8.98 6.23
CA ILE A 39 0.83 -8.81 6.31
C ILE A 39 1.37 -9.44 7.60
N ALA A 40 0.73 -9.24 8.76
CA ALA A 40 1.17 -9.83 10.02
C ALA A 40 1.00 -11.36 10.04
N VAL A 41 -0.11 -11.87 9.50
CA VAL A 41 -0.34 -13.32 9.36
C VAL A 41 0.63 -13.95 8.36
N LEU A 42 1.00 -13.26 7.28
CA LEU A 42 2.04 -13.71 6.34
C LEU A 42 3.44 -13.73 6.99
N LEU A 43 3.76 -12.75 7.83
CA LEU A 43 5.03 -12.72 8.56
C LEU A 43 5.10 -13.79 9.65
N LEU A 44 4.04 -13.98 10.42
CA LEU A 44 3.98 -14.99 11.49
C LEU A 44 3.88 -16.43 10.93
N SER A 45 3.21 -16.64 9.80
CA SER A 45 3.16 -17.97 9.17
C SER A 45 4.51 -18.38 8.56
N ASN A 46 5.32 -17.43 8.10
CA ASN A 46 6.68 -17.71 7.62
C ASN A 46 7.67 -17.99 8.75
N LEU A 47 7.49 -17.37 9.93
CA LEU A 47 8.31 -17.67 11.12
C LEU A 47 8.00 -19.07 11.68
N ALA A 48 6.74 -19.49 11.68
CA ALA A 48 6.35 -20.85 12.11
C ALA A 48 6.81 -21.97 11.14
N SER A 49 7.17 -21.61 9.90
CA SER A 49 7.66 -22.58 8.90
C SER A 49 9.17 -22.80 8.95
N ALA A 50 9.92 -22.00 9.72
CA ALA A 50 11.38 -22.13 9.86
C ALA A 50 11.80 -23.20 10.88
N GLU A 51 10.91 -23.60 11.81
CA GLU A 51 11.16 -24.69 12.73
C GLU A 51 10.17 -25.83 12.45
N GLY A 52 10.70 -26.98 12.01
CA GLY A 52 9.91 -28.17 11.64
C GLY A 52 9.13 -28.73 12.83
N ILE A 53 7.89 -28.30 13.00
CA ILE A 53 6.94 -28.87 13.96
C ILE A 53 5.92 -29.70 13.17
N GLU A 54 6.01 -31.02 13.31
CA GLU A 54 4.96 -31.96 12.90
C GLU A 54 3.69 -31.69 13.71
N ALA A 55 2.64 -31.20 13.05
CA ALA A 55 1.30 -31.06 13.62
C ALA A 55 0.42 -32.22 13.18
N THR A 56 -0.06 -33.00 14.15
CA THR A 56 -1.01 -34.10 14.02
C THR A 56 -2.39 -33.64 13.49
N ASN A 57 -2.96 -34.46 12.67
CA ASN A 57 -4.19 -34.42 11.89
C ASN A 57 -5.44 -33.77 12.51
N GLY A 58 -6.14 -33.00 11.69
CA GLY A 58 -7.56 -32.67 11.80
C GLY A 58 -7.98 -31.37 11.14
N GLY A 59 -8.30 -31.38 9.84
CA GLY A 59 -8.90 -30.26 9.11
C GLY A 59 -8.13 -29.89 7.83
N THR A 60 -8.83 -29.81 6.72
CA THR A 60 -8.29 -29.41 5.41
C THR A 60 -7.68 -28.01 5.47
N LYS A 61 -6.42 -27.93 5.87
CA LYS A 61 -5.62 -26.71 5.76
C LYS A 61 -5.24 -26.54 4.30
N HIS A 62 -5.70 -25.49 3.64
CA HIS A 62 -5.05 -24.96 2.46
C HIS A 62 -3.63 -24.51 2.87
N ARG A 63 -2.69 -25.46 2.90
CA ARG A 63 -1.26 -25.14 3.02
C ARG A 63 -0.86 -24.38 1.76
N GLY A 64 -0.45 -23.14 1.90
CA GLY A 64 0.20 -22.41 0.81
C GLY A 64 1.31 -23.30 0.23
N LYS A 65 1.42 -23.36 -1.09
CA LYS A 65 2.47 -24.13 -1.76
C LYS A 65 3.83 -23.55 -1.40
N VAL A 66 4.64 -24.29 -0.66
CA VAL A 66 6.03 -23.91 -0.41
C VAL A 66 6.84 -24.13 -1.69
N ILE A 67 7.55 -23.10 -2.13
CA ILE A 67 8.39 -23.14 -3.33
C ILE A 67 9.85 -22.96 -2.89
N TYR A 68 10.66 -23.98 -3.08
CA TYR A 68 12.11 -23.91 -2.85
C TYR A 68 12.80 -23.34 -4.07
N VAL A 69 13.67 -22.36 -3.87
CA VAL A 69 14.45 -21.70 -4.92
C VAL A 69 15.93 -21.65 -4.54
N HIS A 70 16.83 -21.81 -5.53
CA HIS A 70 18.28 -21.81 -5.29
C HIS A 70 18.94 -20.47 -5.62
N ASN A 71 18.46 -19.75 -6.64
CA ASN A 71 19.13 -18.56 -7.16
C ASN A 71 18.40 -17.26 -6.87
N GLY A 72 17.08 -17.27 -6.81
CA GLY A 72 16.28 -16.08 -6.56
C GLY A 72 14.80 -16.33 -6.78
N ALA A 73 13.98 -15.48 -6.18
CA ALA A 73 12.54 -15.51 -6.29
C ALA A 73 11.99 -14.12 -6.54
N VAL A 74 10.82 -14.05 -7.19
CA VAL A 74 10.01 -12.86 -7.35
C VAL A 74 8.57 -13.19 -6.94
N ALA A 75 8.02 -12.44 -6.02
CA ALA A 75 6.64 -12.54 -5.56
C ALA A 75 5.96 -11.18 -5.72
N THR A 76 4.76 -11.18 -6.29
CA THR A 76 3.91 -10.00 -6.45
C THR A 76 2.45 -10.42 -6.32
N ASP A 77 1.54 -9.47 -6.22
CA ASP A 77 0.09 -9.72 -6.15
C ASP A 77 -0.49 -10.34 -7.44
N ASP A 78 0.26 -10.28 -8.55
CA ASP A 78 -0.14 -10.88 -9.81
C ASP A 78 0.93 -11.82 -10.36
N GLY A 79 0.55 -13.07 -10.58
CA GLY A 79 1.48 -14.10 -11.07
C GLY A 79 2.09 -13.80 -12.45
N ARG A 80 1.49 -12.91 -13.26
CA ARG A 80 2.07 -12.43 -14.53
C ARG A 80 3.29 -11.56 -14.25
N CYS A 81 3.18 -10.65 -13.27
CA CYS A 81 4.25 -9.75 -12.88
C CYS A 81 5.39 -10.50 -12.18
N SER A 82 5.07 -11.50 -11.36
CA SER A 82 6.08 -12.41 -10.79
C SER A 82 6.86 -13.15 -11.88
N ARG A 83 6.18 -13.62 -12.95
CA ARG A 83 6.86 -14.26 -14.09
C ARG A 83 7.77 -13.29 -14.83
N ILE A 84 7.32 -12.06 -15.09
CA ILE A 84 8.14 -11.02 -15.74
C ILE A 84 9.41 -10.74 -14.93
N GLY A 85 9.29 -10.54 -13.62
CA GLY A 85 10.45 -10.33 -12.75
C GLY A 85 11.39 -11.54 -12.72
N LYS A 86 10.85 -12.77 -12.69
CA LYS A 86 11.63 -14.00 -12.77
C LYS A 86 12.39 -14.11 -14.10
N ASP A 87 11.78 -13.76 -15.23
CA ASP A 87 12.42 -13.80 -16.53
C ASP A 87 13.54 -12.77 -16.63
N VAL A 88 13.37 -11.58 -16.04
CA VAL A 88 14.42 -10.57 -15.87
C VAL A 88 15.62 -11.13 -15.09
N LEU A 89 15.39 -11.85 -13.98
CA LEU A 89 16.48 -12.51 -13.24
C LEU A 89 17.18 -13.58 -14.08
N ARG A 90 16.44 -14.37 -14.86
CA ARG A 90 17.01 -15.40 -15.77
C ARG A 90 17.87 -14.83 -16.89
N GLU A 91 17.57 -13.62 -17.33
CA GLU A 91 18.37 -12.87 -18.30
C GLU A 91 19.64 -12.25 -17.70
N GLY A 92 19.92 -12.50 -16.42
CA GLY A 92 21.09 -11.97 -15.71
C GLY A 92 20.86 -10.59 -15.09
N GLY A 93 19.62 -10.12 -15.01
CA GLY A 93 19.24 -8.87 -14.34
C GLY A 93 19.52 -8.91 -12.84
N HIS A 94 19.67 -7.72 -12.26
CA HIS A 94 19.73 -7.52 -10.83
C HIS A 94 18.33 -7.64 -10.20
N ALA A 95 18.24 -7.83 -8.87
CA ALA A 95 16.96 -7.84 -8.17
C ALA A 95 16.18 -6.54 -8.37
N VAL A 96 16.86 -5.39 -8.50
CA VAL A 96 16.24 -4.10 -8.81
C VAL A 96 15.61 -4.10 -10.20
N ASP A 97 16.27 -4.70 -11.23
CA ASP A 97 15.67 -4.84 -12.56
C ASP A 97 14.35 -5.62 -12.49
N ALA A 98 14.36 -6.74 -11.73
CA ALA A 98 13.17 -7.56 -11.53
C ALA A 98 12.06 -6.79 -10.80
N ALA A 99 12.40 -6.02 -9.77
CA ALA A 99 11.45 -5.20 -9.02
C ALA A 99 10.84 -4.11 -9.91
N VAL A 100 11.65 -3.40 -10.70
CA VAL A 100 11.19 -2.36 -11.65
C VAL A 100 10.23 -2.95 -12.69
N ALA A 101 10.61 -4.05 -13.34
CA ALA A 101 9.75 -4.66 -14.35
C ALA A 101 8.44 -5.20 -13.75
N SER A 102 8.50 -5.73 -12.53
CA SER A 102 7.31 -6.20 -11.80
C SER A 102 6.39 -5.05 -11.38
N ALA A 103 6.94 -3.94 -10.87
CA ALA A 103 6.16 -2.76 -10.48
C ALA A 103 5.43 -2.14 -11.68
N LEU A 104 6.14 -1.94 -12.80
CA LEU A 104 5.54 -1.45 -14.04
C LEU A 104 4.44 -2.38 -14.58
N CYS A 105 4.62 -3.71 -14.43
CA CYS A 105 3.58 -4.67 -14.76
C CYS A 105 2.36 -4.52 -13.84
N LEU A 106 2.55 -4.39 -12.53
CA LEU A 106 1.47 -4.19 -11.57
C LEU A 106 0.67 -2.92 -11.88
N GLY A 107 1.33 -1.83 -12.27
CA GLY A 107 0.67 -0.60 -12.70
C GLY A 107 -0.26 -0.77 -13.92
N VAL A 108 -0.06 -1.84 -14.72
CA VAL A 108 -0.95 -2.19 -15.83
C VAL A 108 -2.08 -3.10 -15.38
N VAL A 109 -1.76 -4.20 -14.66
CA VAL A 109 -2.74 -5.26 -14.39
C VAL A 109 -3.49 -5.10 -13.07
N SER A 110 -3.03 -4.19 -12.20
CA SER A 110 -3.61 -3.86 -10.89
C SER A 110 -3.67 -2.34 -10.67
N PRO A 111 -4.30 -1.59 -11.58
CA PRO A 111 -4.25 -0.11 -11.60
C PRO A 111 -4.94 0.55 -10.40
N ALA A 112 -5.75 -0.18 -9.66
CA ALA A 112 -6.33 0.29 -8.39
C ALA A 112 -5.29 0.39 -7.25
N SER A 113 -4.12 -0.25 -7.41
CA SER A 113 -3.11 -0.38 -6.34
C SER A 113 -1.76 0.21 -6.70
N SER A 114 -1.42 0.38 -7.98
CA SER A 114 -0.09 0.77 -8.45
C SER A 114 -0.17 1.48 -9.80
N GLY A 115 0.84 2.26 -10.15
CA GLY A 115 0.97 2.85 -11.48
C GLY A 115 1.79 4.14 -11.53
N LEU A 116 2.04 4.60 -12.75
CA LEU A 116 2.88 5.77 -13.04
C LEU A 116 2.39 7.08 -12.38
N GLY A 117 1.11 7.16 -12.03
CA GLY A 117 0.50 8.30 -11.33
C GLY A 117 0.58 8.23 -9.81
N GLY A 118 1.17 7.18 -9.27
CA GLY A 118 1.31 6.94 -7.84
C GLY A 118 2.73 7.13 -7.33
N GLY A 119 3.01 6.47 -6.20
CA GLY A 119 4.31 6.43 -5.58
C GLY A 119 4.57 5.08 -4.90
N ALA A 120 5.76 4.92 -4.37
CA ALA A 120 6.16 3.70 -3.71
C ALA A 120 7.30 3.94 -2.72
N PHE A 121 7.63 2.89 -1.99
CA PHE A 121 8.86 2.78 -1.23
C PHE A 121 9.65 1.56 -1.69
N MET A 122 10.96 1.69 -1.75
CA MET A 122 11.84 0.56 -2.04
C MET A 122 12.90 0.44 -0.94
N LEU A 123 12.95 -0.72 -0.31
CA LEU A 123 14.04 -1.10 0.58
C LEU A 123 14.91 -2.13 -0.12
N LEU A 124 16.19 -1.83 -0.27
CA LEU A 124 17.16 -2.66 -0.96
C LEU A 124 18.27 -3.05 0.03
N ARG A 125 18.54 -4.36 0.14
CA ARG A 125 19.70 -4.88 0.85
C ARG A 125 20.65 -5.52 -0.15
N LEU A 126 21.86 -5.01 -0.21
CA LEU A 126 22.93 -5.53 -1.08
C LEU A 126 23.60 -6.76 -0.45
N ASN A 127 24.33 -7.51 -1.28
CA ASN A 127 25.04 -8.72 -0.85
C ASN A 127 26.16 -8.45 0.17
N ASN A 128 26.70 -7.21 0.20
CA ASN A 128 27.69 -6.77 1.20
C ASN A 128 27.04 -6.32 2.52
N GLY A 129 25.74 -6.46 2.69
CA GLY A 129 24.99 -6.08 3.89
C GLY A 129 24.51 -4.62 3.91
N VAL A 130 25.01 -3.76 3.03
CA VAL A 130 24.55 -2.37 2.94
C VAL A 130 23.08 -2.33 2.52
N ALA A 131 22.29 -1.56 3.25
CA ALA A 131 20.89 -1.34 2.93
C ALA A 131 20.67 0.10 2.44
N LYS A 132 19.70 0.29 1.54
CA LYS A 132 19.29 1.57 1.00
C LYS A 132 17.78 1.69 0.98
N ALA A 133 17.27 2.87 1.23
CA ALA A 133 15.84 3.19 1.20
C ALA A 133 15.58 4.28 0.16
N PHE A 134 14.73 3.98 -0.82
CA PHE A 134 14.26 4.95 -1.84
C PHE A 134 12.82 5.35 -1.48
N ASP A 135 12.66 6.61 -1.12
CA ASP A 135 11.37 7.23 -0.91
C ASP A 135 10.95 7.90 -2.22
N MET A 136 10.04 7.25 -2.90
CA MET A 136 9.43 7.71 -4.15
C MET A 136 7.92 7.95 -3.94
N ARG A 137 7.55 8.33 -2.71
CA ARG A 137 6.17 8.70 -2.39
C ARG A 137 5.79 9.99 -3.10
N GLU A 138 4.51 10.12 -3.35
CA GLU A 138 3.93 11.35 -3.88
C GLU A 138 4.17 12.53 -2.92
N THR A 139 4.30 13.71 -3.50
CA THR A 139 4.37 14.97 -2.74
C THR A 139 3.16 15.85 -3.03
N ALA A 140 2.80 16.72 -2.09
CA ALA A 140 1.73 17.69 -2.32
C ALA A 140 2.15 18.70 -3.40
N PRO A 141 1.25 19.11 -4.33
CA PRO A 141 1.51 20.23 -5.21
C PRO A 141 1.83 21.51 -4.42
N ALA A 142 2.68 22.38 -4.97
CA ALA A 142 3.14 23.60 -4.29
C ALA A 142 2.01 24.56 -3.89
N LEU A 143 0.86 24.49 -4.56
CA LEU A 143 -0.33 25.30 -4.24
C LEU A 143 -1.21 24.68 -3.15
N SER A 144 -0.84 23.53 -2.59
CA SER A 144 -1.61 22.88 -1.50
C SER A 144 -1.62 23.75 -0.24
N CYS A 145 -2.77 23.84 0.41
CA CYS A 145 -2.91 24.55 1.68
C CYS A 145 -3.85 23.78 2.63
N LYS A 146 -3.80 24.12 3.91
CA LYS A 146 -4.56 23.45 4.98
C LYS A 146 -6.05 23.34 4.67
N ASP A 147 -6.64 24.39 4.13
CA ASP A 147 -8.10 24.49 3.96
C ASP A 147 -8.53 24.30 2.49
N MET A 148 -7.67 23.73 1.64
CA MET A 148 -7.93 23.55 0.20
C MET A 148 -9.20 22.75 -0.12
N TYR A 149 -9.68 21.93 0.78
CA TYR A 149 -10.90 21.13 0.61
C TYR A 149 -12.16 21.80 1.16
N ALA A 150 -12.06 22.99 1.78
CA ALA A 150 -13.18 23.78 2.32
C ALA A 150 -14.21 22.94 3.12
N GLY A 151 -13.73 21.97 3.92
CA GLY A 151 -14.58 21.06 4.70
C GLY A 151 -15.23 19.91 3.89
N ASN A 152 -15.13 19.92 2.57
CA ASN A 152 -15.66 18.84 1.73
C ASN A 152 -14.72 17.64 1.69
N THR A 153 -15.03 16.60 2.46
CA THR A 153 -14.22 15.37 2.56
C THR A 153 -14.16 14.57 1.26
N THR A 154 -15.17 14.70 0.38
CA THR A 154 -15.18 14.00 -0.93
C THR A 154 -14.03 14.47 -1.82
N LEU A 155 -13.66 15.76 -1.77
CA LEU A 155 -12.55 16.31 -2.55
C LEU A 155 -11.18 15.73 -2.16
N LYS A 156 -11.06 15.10 -1.00
CA LYS A 156 -9.84 14.37 -0.59
C LYS A 156 -9.67 13.03 -1.30
N ALA A 157 -10.76 12.46 -1.81
CA ALA A 157 -10.80 11.14 -2.41
C ALA A 157 -11.04 11.16 -3.92
N LYS A 158 -11.70 12.22 -4.44
CA LYS A 158 -12.14 12.30 -5.84
C LYS A 158 -11.82 13.67 -6.46
N GLY A 159 -11.56 13.64 -7.76
CA GLY A 159 -11.34 14.84 -8.56
C GLY A 159 -9.89 15.33 -8.53
N GLY A 160 -9.64 16.43 -9.23
CA GLY A 160 -8.29 16.96 -9.46
C GLY A 160 -7.56 17.40 -8.18
N LEU A 161 -8.30 17.86 -7.16
CA LEU A 161 -7.70 18.29 -5.88
C LEU A 161 -7.12 17.14 -5.05
N SER A 162 -7.54 15.89 -5.29
CA SER A 162 -6.99 14.72 -4.61
C SER A 162 -5.67 14.23 -5.23
N VAL A 163 -5.26 14.77 -6.37
CA VAL A 163 -4.08 14.32 -7.12
C VAL A 163 -2.82 14.96 -6.54
N ALA A 164 -1.86 14.12 -6.17
CA ALA A 164 -0.54 14.51 -5.72
C ALA A 164 0.49 14.44 -6.88
N VAL A 165 1.71 14.92 -6.65
CA VAL A 165 2.82 14.82 -7.62
C VAL A 165 3.33 13.39 -7.66
N PRO A 166 3.26 12.68 -8.79
CA PRO A 166 3.65 11.27 -8.87
C PRO A 166 5.15 11.03 -8.66
N GLY A 167 5.51 9.96 -7.97
CA GLY A 167 6.89 9.63 -7.63
C GLY A 167 7.40 8.27 -8.12
N GLU A 168 6.50 7.30 -8.38
CA GLU A 168 6.88 5.91 -8.69
C GLU A 168 7.87 5.82 -9.85
N LEU A 169 7.58 6.47 -10.97
CA LEU A 169 8.44 6.40 -12.16
C LEU A 169 9.85 6.94 -11.90
N ALA A 170 9.94 8.08 -11.21
CA ALA A 170 11.24 8.68 -10.87
C ALA A 170 12.06 7.76 -9.97
N GLY A 171 11.42 7.19 -8.94
CA GLY A 171 12.09 6.31 -8.00
C GLY A 171 12.53 4.97 -8.60
N LEU A 172 11.68 4.36 -9.41
CA LEU A 172 12.04 3.13 -10.13
C LEU A 172 13.22 3.37 -11.07
N HIS A 173 13.24 4.51 -11.78
CA HIS A 173 14.35 4.88 -12.66
C HIS A 173 15.63 5.18 -11.88
N GLU A 174 15.54 5.88 -10.73
CA GLU A 174 16.72 6.18 -9.91
C GLU A 174 17.33 4.89 -9.32
N ALA A 175 16.49 3.97 -8.81
CA ALA A 175 16.95 2.67 -8.33
C ALA A 175 17.61 1.84 -9.46
N TRP A 176 17.00 1.85 -10.65
CA TRP A 176 17.58 1.19 -11.83
C TRP A 176 18.91 1.82 -12.23
N LYS A 177 19.03 3.15 -12.27
CA LYS A 177 20.25 3.86 -12.62
C LYS A 177 21.42 3.50 -11.71
N GLN A 178 21.15 3.27 -10.41
CA GLN A 178 22.18 2.92 -9.43
C GLN A 178 22.52 1.42 -9.40
N HIS A 179 21.56 0.54 -9.68
CA HIS A 179 21.70 -0.90 -9.40
C HIS A 179 21.27 -1.79 -10.55
N GLY A 180 20.62 -1.27 -11.58
CA GLY A 180 20.17 -2.05 -12.74
C GLY A 180 21.33 -2.58 -13.57
N LYS A 181 21.10 -3.70 -14.24
CA LYS A 181 22.02 -4.36 -15.18
C LYS A 181 21.47 -4.46 -16.59
N LEU A 182 20.13 -4.59 -16.69
CA LEU A 182 19.49 -4.69 -18.00
C LEU A 182 19.09 -3.29 -18.52
N PRO A 183 19.01 -3.12 -19.84
CA PRO A 183 18.57 -1.86 -20.42
C PRO A 183 17.18 -1.46 -19.95
N TRP A 184 16.97 -0.19 -19.61
CA TRP A 184 15.69 0.37 -19.17
C TRP A 184 14.50 -0.05 -20.05
N LYS A 185 14.69 0.05 -21.37
CA LYS A 185 13.68 -0.34 -22.37
C LYS A 185 13.25 -1.80 -22.22
N ARG A 186 14.17 -2.71 -21.85
CA ARG A 186 13.85 -4.12 -21.63
C ARG A 186 12.88 -4.32 -20.46
N LEU A 187 12.99 -3.51 -19.42
CA LEU A 187 12.18 -3.64 -18.20
C LEU A 187 10.74 -3.13 -18.42
N ILE A 188 10.55 -2.13 -19.28
CA ILE A 188 9.23 -1.54 -19.57
C ILE A 188 8.46 -2.39 -20.59
N LYS A 189 9.13 -2.97 -21.57
CA LYS A 189 8.51 -3.65 -22.71
C LYS A 189 7.43 -4.69 -22.34
N PRO A 190 7.58 -5.52 -21.29
CA PRO A 190 6.53 -6.47 -20.90
C PRO A 190 5.25 -5.78 -20.43
N ALA A 191 5.35 -4.69 -19.69
CA ALA A 191 4.21 -3.89 -19.23
C ALA A 191 3.51 -3.21 -20.42
N GLU A 192 4.27 -2.59 -21.33
CA GLU A 192 3.74 -2.05 -22.59
C GLU A 192 2.96 -3.10 -23.37
N PHE A 193 3.54 -4.30 -23.53
CA PHE A 193 2.89 -5.40 -24.24
C PHE A 193 1.56 -5.80 -23.61
N LEU A 194 1.49 -5.94 -22.29
CA LEU A 194 0.26 -6.26 -21.56
C LEU A 194 -0.80 -5.18 -21.76
N ALA A 195 -0.43 -3.90 -21.65
CA ALA A 195 -1.36 -2.80 -21.85
C ALA A 195 -1.92 -2.77 -23.29
N ARG A 196 -1.09 -3.07 -24.29
CA ARG A 196 -1.45 -3.04 -25.73
C ARG A 196 -2.20 -4.27 -26.18
N ARG A 197 -1.75 -5.47 -25.79
CA ARG A 197 -2.35 -6.74 -26.21
C ARG A 197 -3.48 -7.20 -25.33
N GLY A 198 -3.68 -6.52 -24.22
CA GLY A 198 -4.69 -6.82 -23.23
C GLY A 198 -4.26 -7.88 -22.22
N PHE A 199 -4.92 -7.87 -21.10
CA PHE A 199 -4.74 -8.81 -20.03
C PHE A 199 -6.10 -9.24 -19.44
N LYS A 200 -6.16 -10.44 -18.89
CA LYS A 200 -7.37 -10.94 -18.24
C LYS A 200 -7.62 -10.20 -16.93
N VAL A 201 -8.85 -9.70 -16.75
CA VAL A 201 -9.32 -9.12 -15.49
C VAL A 201 -9.23 -10.19 -14.39
N SER A 202 -8.51 -9.87 -13.32
CA SER A 202 -8.41 -10.73 -12.14
C SER A 202 -9.63 -10.58 -11.23
N PRO A 203 -9.92 -11.56 -10.34
CA PRO A 203 -10.96 -11.40 -9.32
C PRO A 203 -10.76 -10.15 -8.45
N PHE A 204 -9.51 -9.83 -8.09
CA PHE A 204 -9.18 -8.63 -7.31
C PHE A 204 -9.51 -7.35 -8.08
N LEU A 205 -9.08 -7.24 -9.35
CA LEU A 205 -9.39 -6.06 -10.16
C LEU A 205 -10.89 -5.90 -10.35
N HIS A 206 -11.63 -6.99 -10.59
CA HIS A 206 -13.09 -6.94 -10.73
C HIS A 206 -13.75 -6.42 -9.45
N MET A 207 -13.38 -6.94 -8.29
CA MET A 207 -13.86 -6.45 -6.99
C MET A 207 -13.60 -4.95 -6.80
N GLN A 208 -12.43 -4.45 -7.21
CA GLN A 208 -12.12 -3.02 -7.15
C GLN A 208 -12.97 -2.19 -8.13
N MET A 209 -13.23 -2.73 -9.32
CA MET A 209 -14.13 -2.09 -10.29
C MET A 209 -15.57 -2.01 -9.78
N GLU A 210 -16.09 -3.09 -9.17
CA GLU A 210 -17.44 -3.09 -8.55
C GLU A 210 -17.52 -2.04 -7.43
N ALA A 211 -16.51 -1.95 -6.57
CA ALA A 211 -16.45 -0.95 -5.50
C ALA A 211 -16.42 0.51 -6.01
N SER A 212 -16.05 0.72 -7.27
CA SER A 212 -15.91 2.04 -7.92
C SER A 212 -16.78 2.17 -9.16
N GLU A 213 -17.83 1.36 -9.31
CA GLU A 213 -18.63 1.26 -10.54
C GLU A 213 -19.18 2.62 -10.99
N SER A 214 -19.78 3.38 -10.06
CA SER A 214 -20.36 4.70 -10.37
C SER A 214 -19.31 5.65 -10.95
N ASP A 215 -18.11 5.68 -10.36
CA ASP A 215 -17.02 6.55 -10.79
C ASP A 215 -16.46 6.12 -12.16
N ILE A 216 -16.34 4.81 -12.38
CA ILE A 216 -15.90 4.26 -13.67
C ILE A 216 -16.90 4.58 -14.78
N LEU A 217 -18.19 4.48 -14.52
CA LEU A 217 -19.23 4.74 -15.53
C LEU A 217 -19.39 6.24 -15.80
N GLU A 218 -19.16 7.10 -14.84
CA GLU A 218 -19.22 8.56 -14.99
C GLU A 218 -18.01 9.11 -15.75
N ASP A 219 -16.78 8.67 -15.42
CA ASP A 219 -15.56 9.14 -16.08
C ASP A 219 -15.37 8.50 -17.45
N LYS A 220 -15.29 9.33 -18.49
CA LYS A 220 -15.13 8.85 -19.88
C LYS A 220 -13.83 8.07 -20.10
N GLY A 221 -12.77 8.44 -19.42
CA GLY A 221 -11.45 7.78 -19.51
C GLY A 221 -11.51 6.38 -18.92
N LEU A 222 -11.96 6.28 -17.66
CA LEU A 222 -12.08 5.00 -16.94
C LEU A 222 -13.09 4.09 -17.64
N ARG A 223 -14.26 4.62 -18.04
CA ARG A 223 -15.28 3.86 -18.73
C ARG A 223 -14.76 3.26 -20.04
N SER A 224 -13.96 3.99 -20.80
CA SER A 224 -13.40 3.49 -22.07
C SER A 224 -12.48 2.28 -21.89
N ILE A 225 -11.93 2.07 -20.70
CA ILE A 225 -10.99 0.99 -20.36
C ILE A 225 -11.71 -0.16 -19.65
N PHE A 226 -12.48 0.16 -18.60
CA PHE A 226 -13.04 -0.82 -17.68
C PHE A 226 -14.51 -1.16 -17.93
N ALA A 227 -15.21 -0.34 -18.71
CA ALA A 227 -16.61 -0.53 -19.07
C ALA A 227 -16.89 -0.10 -20.54
N PRO A 228 -16.13 -0.59 -21.55
CA PRO A 228 -16.17 -0.10 -22.92
C PRO A 228 -17.57 -0.23 -23.57
N ASN A 229 -18.37 -1.18 -23.14
CA ASN A 229 -19.73 -1.42 -23.62
C ASN A 229 -20.80 -0.89 -22.64
N GLY A 230 -20.45 0.04 -21.74
CA GLY A 230 -21.35 0.59 -20.73
C GLY A 230 -21.60 -0.32 -19.52
N LYS A 231 -20.89 -1.45 -19.44
CA LYS A 231 -20.90 -2.39 -18.32
C LYS A 231 -19.47 -2.74 -17.94
N LEU A 232 -19.22 -2.94 -16.66
CA LEU A 232 -17.91 -3.37 -16.18
C LEU A 232 -17.46 -4.66 -16.87
N LEU A 233 -16.16 -4.76 -17.14
CA LEU A 233 -15.56 -6.01 -17.60
C LEU A 233 -15.66 -7.06 -16.48
N ASN A 234 -16.00 -8.31 -16.85
CA ASN A 234 -16.09 -9.43 -15.92
C ASN A 234 -14.72 -10.07 -15.65
N ILE A 235 -14.66 -10.91 -14.62
CA ILE A 235 -13.50 -11.76 -14.35
C ILE A 235 -13.19 -12.59 -15.59
N GLY A 236 -11.94 -12.50 -16.07
CA GLY A 236 -11.48 -13.23 -17.25
C GLY A 236 -11.65 -12.51 -18.58
N ASP A 237 -12.44 -11.44 -18.66
CA ASP A 237 -12.51 -10.57 -19.83
C ASP A 237 -11.15 -9.92 -20.11
N ILE A 238 -10.93 -9.52 -21.36
CA ILE A 238 -9.67 -8.88 -21.76
C ILE A 238 -9.79 -7.36 -21.61
N CYS A 239 -8.99 -6.80 -20.73
CA CYS A 239 -8.84 -5.36 -20.55
C CYS A 239 -7.69 -4.83 -21.40
N TYR A 240 -7.92 -3.77 -22.15
CA TYR A 240 -6.93 -3.08 -23.00
C TYR A 240 -6.73 -1.65 -22.50
N ASN A 241 -5.47 -1.18 -22.49
CA ASN A 241 -5.17 0.22 -22.23
C ASN A 241 -4.10 0.73 -23.23
N ASN A 242 -4.54 1.01 -24.44
CA ASN A 242 -3.66 1.46 -25.52
C ASN A 242 -2.99 2.81 -25.23
N LYS A 243 -3.66 3.72 -24.49
CA LYS A 243 -3.06 5.01 -24.09
C LYS A 243 -1.91 4.80 -23.12
N LEU A 244 -2.08 3.92 -22.14
CA LEU A 244 -0.99 3.56 -21.22
C LEU A 244 0.14 2.85 -21.96
N ALA A 245 -0.15 1.99 -22.95
CA ALA A 245 0.87 1.36 -23.77
C ALA A 245 1.73 2.39 -24.51
N GLU A 246 1.11 3.42 -25.11
CA GLU A 246 1.87 4.51 -25.76
C GLU A 246 2.69 5.34 -24.76
N THR A 247 2.13 5.62 -23.57
CA THR A 247 2.84 6.27 -22.47
C THR A 247 4.09 5.47 -22.08
N LEU A 248 3.92 4.15 -21.84
CA LEU A 248 5.02 3.25 -21.48
C LEU A 248 6.07 3.17 -22.60
N ARG A 249 5.65 3.11 -23.88
CA ARG A 249 6.56 3.13 -25.02
C ARG A 249 7.39 4.41 -25.03
N THR A 250 6.75 5.57 -24.90
CA THR A 250 7.44 6.86 -24.87
C THR A 250 8.44 6.94 -23.72
N ILE A 251 8.05 6.50 -22.52
CA ILE A 251 8.96 6.43 -21.36
C ILE A 251 10.12 5.46 -21.60
N SER A 252 9.90 4.35 -22.30
CA SER A 252 10.95 3.40 -22.63
C SER A 252 12.00 3.94 -23.58
N GLU A 253 11.59 4.85 -24.46
CA GLU A 253 12.43 5.44 -25.52
C GLU A 253 13.13 6.73 -25.03
N SER A 254 12.42 7.57 -24.28
CA SER A 254 12.86 8.92 -23.89
C SER A 254 13.16 9.07 -22.39
N GLY A 255 13.01 7.99 -21.61
CA GLY A 255 13.21 8.01 -20.17
C GLY A 255 12.10 8.77 -19.41
N PRO A 256 12.25 8.92 -18.08
CA PRO A 256 11.26 9.58 -17.22
C PRO A 256 11.06 11.06 -17.54
N GLN A 257 11.99 11.71 -18.24
CA GLN A 257 11.85 13.11 -18.65
C GLN A 257 10.63 13.33 -19.53
N ALA A 258 10.22 12.33 -20.33
CA ALA A 258 9.00 12.40 -21.12
C ALA A 258 7.73 12.60 -20.24
N PHE A 259 7.79 12.12 -18.98
CA PHE A 259 6.72 12.27 -18.01
C PHE A 259 6.88 13.58 -17.18
N TYR A 260 8.06 13.83 -16.62
CA TYR A 260 8.24 14.93 -15.67
C TYR A 260 8.45 16.30 -16.35
N ASP A 261 8.93 16.33 -17.60
CA ASP A 261 9.19 17.60 -18.35
C ASP A 261 8.70 17.54 -19.81
N GLY A 262 8.03 16.46 -20.21
CA GLY A 262 7.58 16.26 -21.58
C GLY A 262 6.08 16.34 -21.76
N LEU A 263 5.63 15.87 -22.96
CA LEU A 263 4.23 15.92 -23.37
C LEU A 263 3.31 15.10 -22.47
N ILE A 264 3.79 13.99 -21.89
CA ILE A 264 2.99 13.17 -20.96
C ILE A 264 2.64 14.02 -19.74
N GLY A 265 3.60 14.72 -19.15
CA GLY A 265 3.37 15.61 -18.02
C GLY A 265 2.45 16.77 -18.34
N LEU A 266 2.62 17.39 -19.50
CA LEU A 266 1.72 18.47 -19.96
C LEU A 266 0.27 18.01 -20.05
N ASN A 267 0.03 16.82 -20.61
CA ASN A 267 -1.31 16.25 -20.72
C ASN A 267 -1.87 15.91 -19.32
N LEU A 268 -1.06 15.30 -18.44
CA LEU A 268 -1.47 15.00 -17.06
C LEU A 268 -1.88 16.26 -16.31
N VAL A 269 -1.05 17.31 -16.35
CA VAL A 269 -1.34 18.60 -15.70
C VAL A 269 -2.65 19.19 -16.23
N LYS A 270 -2.84 19.19 -17.54
CA LYS A 270 -4.06 19.70 -18.18
C LYS A 270 -5.29 18.93 -17.73
N ASP A 271 -5.22 17.59 -17.68
CA ASP A 271 -6.35 16.76 -17.27
C ASP A 271 -6.69 16.97 -15.78
N VAL A 272 -5.66 17.08 -14.92
CA VAL A 272 -5.85 17.37 -13.49
C VAL A 272 -6.46 18.75 -13.27
N GLN A 273 -5.99 19.79 -13.99
CA GLN A 273 -6.55 21.13 -13.89
C GLN A 273 -7.98 21.21 -14.44
N ASN A 274 -8.29 20.53 -15.53
CA ASN A 274 -9.65 20.41 -16.04
C ASN A 274 -10.61 19.74 -15.06
N ALA A 275 -10.08 18.86 -14.20
CA ALA A 275 -10.82 18.22 -13.10
C ALA A 275 -10.84 19.06 -11.79
N GLY A 276 -10.45 20.34 -11.84
CA GLY A 276 -10.43 21.27 -10.71
C GLY A 276 -9.21 21.15 -9.80
N GLY A 277 -8.14 20.47 -10.24
CA GLY A 277 -6.92 20.29 -9.48
C GLY A 277 -5.91 21.43 -9.61
N ILE A 278 -4.85 21.37 -8.82
CA ILE A 278 -3.84 22.42 -8.65
C ILE A 278 -2.43 22.00 -9.10
N LEU A 279 -2.29 20.78 -9.63
CA LEU A 279 -1.00 20.28 -10.14
C LEU A 279 -0.47 21.18 -11.27
N SER A 280 0.83 21.42 -11.28
CA SER A 280 1.50 22.22 -12.31
C SER A 280 2.71 21.49 -12.90
N MET A 281 3.17 21.94 -14.06
CA MET A 281 4.43 21.44 -14.64
C MET A 281 5.65 21.73 -13.76
N LYS A 282 5.60 22.79 -12.95
CA LYS A 282 6.66 23.09 -11.99
C LYS A 282 6.75 22.02 -10.92
N ASP A 283 5.61 21.52 -10.44
CA ASP A 283 5.56 20.43 -9.45
C ASP A 283 6.19 19.14 -10.02
N LEU A 284 5.83 18.77 -11.24
CA LEU A 284 6.43 17.60 -11.91
C LEU A 284 7.94 17.76 -12.09
N LYS A 285 8.40 18.89 -12.63
CA LYS A 285 9.82 19.14 -12.90
C LYS A 285 10.67 19.19 -11.64
N SER A 286 10.11 19.63 -10.53
CA SER A 286 10.82 19.75 -9.24
C SER A 286 10.79 18.47 -8.41
N TYR A 287 10.05 17.45 -8.83
CA TYR A 287 10.00 16.20 -8.08
C TYR A 287 11.36 15.51 -8.02
N THR A 288 11.77 15.12 -6.82
CA THR A 288 13.02 14.39 -6.58
C THR A 288 12.79 13.20 -5.65
N VAL A 289 13.44 12.09 -5.98
CA VAL A 289 13.45 10.89 -5.13
C VAL A 289 14.33 11.14 -3.92
N LYS A 290 13.82 10.85 -2.72
CA LYS A 290 14.62 10.96 -1.50
C LYS A 290 15.27 9.62 -1.19
N GLN A 291 16.60 9.59 -1.10
CA GLN A 291 17.32 8.45 -0.54
C GLN A 291 17.50 8.67 0.96
N LYS A 292 17.15 7.66 1.73
CA LYS A 292 17.16 7.70 3.19
C LYS A 292 17.93 6.50 3.74
N GLU A 293 18.45 6.64 4.96
CA GLU A 293 19.00 5.51 5.69
C GLU A 293 17.85 4.63 6.19
N PRO A 294 17.89 3.32 5.93
CA PRO A 294 16.94 2.39 6.52
C PRO A 294 17.00 2.38 8.04
N ILE A 295 15.85 2.22 8.68
CA ILE A 295 15.84 1.94 10.12
C ILE A 295 16.20 0.47 10.36
N SER A 296 16.89 0.23 11.47
CA SER A 296 17.26 -1.11 11.91
C SER A 296 16.86 -1.31 13.38
N ASN A 297 16.32 -2.47 13.69
CA ASN A 297 15.97 -2.85 15.06
C ASN A 297 16.12 -4.38 15.24
N ASP A 298 16.58 -4.80 16.40
CA ASP A 298 16.71 -6.21 16.74
C ASP A 298 15.46 -6.67 17.50
N VAL A 299 14.71 -7.58 16.89
CA VAL A 299 13.44 -8.11 17.41
C VAL A 299 13.39 -9.60 17.14
N LEU A 300 12.94 -10.40 18.09
CA LEU A 300 12.79 -11.85 17.95
C LEU A 300 14.12 -12.58 17.59
N GLY A 301 15.26 -12.02 17.97
CA GLY A 301 16.59 -12.55 17.60
C GLY A 301 16.98 -12.30 16.14
N LEU A 302 16.26 -11.44 15.43
CA LEU A 302 16.51 -11.07 14.04
C LEU A 302 16.76 -9.56 13.93
N THR A 303 17.69 -9.18 13.07
CA THR A 303 17.85 -7.78 12.68
C THR A 303 16.85 -7.44 11.59
N LEU A 304 15.90 -6.55 11.89
CA LEU A 304 14.89 -6.07 10.98
C LEU A 304 15.34 -4.75 10.34
N LEU A 305 15.18 -4.66 9.04
CA LEU A 305 15.35 -3.41 8.30
C LEU A 305 13.99 -2.87 7.90
N GLY A 306 13.78 -1.57 8.10
CA GLY A 306 12.53 -0.92 7.77
C GLY A 306 12.72 0.37 6.98
N MET A 307 11.68 0.77 6.29
CA MET A 307 11.64 2.05 5.60
C MET A 307 11.33 3.18 6.60
N PRO A 308 12.11 4.28 6.64
CA PRO A 308 11.83 5.41 7.53
C PRO A 308 10.57 6.20 7.12
N PRO A 309 10.13 7.21 7.89
CA PRO A 309 9.02 8.06 7.51
C PRO A 309 9.18 8.68 6.13
N PRO A 310 8.03 8.85 5.42
CA PRO A 310 6.63 8.74 5.85
C PRO A 310 6.05 7.32 5.76
N SER A 311 6.89 6.29 5.69
CA SER A 311 6.43 4.90 5.67
C SER A 311 6.05 4.39 7.07
N GLY A 312 5.45 3.19 7.10
CA GLY A 312 5.04 2.51 8.33
C GLY A 312 6.13 1.70 9.03
N GLY A 313 7.43 1.90 8.74
CA GLY A 313 8.50 1.10 9.32
C GLY A 313 8.59 1.21 10.84
N HIS A 314 8.62 2.42 11.40
CA HIS A 314 8.66 2.63 12.85
C HIS A 314 7.42 2.05 13.58
N PRO A 315 6.18 2.29 13.14
CA PRO A 315 5.01 1.61 13.69
C PRO A 315 5.13 0.08 13.69
N MET A 316 5.65 -0.51 12.62
CA MET A 316 5.88 -1.96 12.54
C MET A 316 6.92 -2.42 13.57
N MET A 317 8.03 -1.69 13.74
CA MET A 317 9.03 -2.01 14.74
C MET A 317 8.45 -1.96 16.16
N LEU A 318 7.62 -0.94 16.46
CA LEU A 318 6.94 -0.85 17.75
C LEU A 318 6.00 -2.04 17.98
N LEU A 319 5.20 -2.42 16.98
CA LEU A 319 4.34 -3.59 17.07
C LEU A 319 5.15 -4.83 17.44
N LEU A 320 6.21 -5.09 16.71
CA LEU A 320 7.04 -6.27 16.92
C LEU A 320 7.76 -6.24 18.28
N ASN A 321 8.21 -5.06 18.73
CA ASN A 321 8.78 -4.89 20.08
C ASN A 321 7.78 -5.19 21.20
N ILE A 322 6.48 -4.88 20.99
CA ILE A 322 5.41 -5.24 21.95
C ILE A 322 5.20 -6.76 21.95
N LEU A 323 5.08 -7.34 20.75
CA LEU A 323 4.78 -8.75 20.56
C LEU A 323 5.93 -9.66 21.00
N ASP A 324 7.19 -9.23 20.86
CA ASP A 324 8.39 -9.97 21.30
C ASP A 324 8.39 -10.26 22.81
N GLN A 325 7.71 -9.43 23.59
CA GLN A 325 7.62 -9.60 25.05
C GLN A 325 6.67 -10.72 25.49
N TYR A 326 5.89 -11.30 24.56
CA TYR A 326 5.15 -12.51 24.80
C TYR A 326 6.01 -13.72 24.41
N LYS A 327 5.98 -14.77 25.22
CA LYS A 327 6.74 -16.01 24.94
C LYS A 327 6.23 -16.66 23.65
N LEU A 328 6.97 -16.49 22.56
CA LEU A 328 6.61 -17.04 21.26
C LEU A 328 7.00 -18.53 21.15
N PRO A 329 6.22 -19.35 20.40
CA PRO A 329 4.95 -19.02 19.76
C PRO A 329 3.73 -19.05 20.68
N SER A 330 3.86 -19.63 21.90
CA SER A 330 2.72 -19.92 22.78
C SER A 330 1.96 -18.67 23.23
N GLY A 331 2.68 -17.57 23.48
CA GLY A 331 2.10 -16.31 23.95
C GLY A 331 1.21 -15.57 22.94
N LEU A 332 1.32 -15.92 21.65
CA LEU A 332 0.53 -15.35 20.56
C LEU A 332 -0.30 -16.41 19.80
N SER A 333 -0.62 -17.54 20.45
CA SER A 333 -1.44 -18.58 19.83
C SER A 333 -2.92 -18.48 20.24
N GLY A 334 -3.80 -18.97 19.34
CA GLY A 334 -5.25 -19.04 19.58
C GLY A 334 -5.91 -17.67 19.73
N ALA A 335 -7.12 -17.66 20.31
CA ALA A 335 -7.91 -16.44 20.46
C ALA A 335 -7.23 -15.38 21.34
N LEU A 336 -6.51 -15.80 22.38
CA LEU A 336 -5.77 -14.89 23.24
C LEU A 336 -4.61 -14.21 22.50
N GLY A 337 -3.88 -14.96 21.67
CA GLY A 337 -2.82 -14.39 20.84
C GLY A 337 -3.35 -13.34 19.88
N PHE A 338 -4.47 -13.63 19.24
CA PHE A 338 -5.17 -12.70 18.36
C PHE A 338 -5.66 -11.43 19.10
N HIS A 339 -6.20 -11.58 20.31
CA HIS A 339 -6.57 -10.46 21.17
C HIS A 339 -5.37 -9.56 21.49
N ARG A 340 -4.23 -10.15 21.89
CA ARG A 340 -3.00 -9.41 22.21
C ARG A 340 -2.44 -8.66 20.99
N GLU A 341 -2.52 -9.25 19.82
CA GLU A 341 -2.12 -8.59 18.57
C GLU A 341 -3.00 -7.38 18.26
N ILE A 342 -4.33 -7.50 18.41
CA ILE A 342 -5.26 -6.39 18.21
C ILE A 342 -4.99 -5.27 19.23
N GLU A 343 -4.81 -5.60 20.50
CA GLU A 343 -4.53 -4.60 21.53
C GLU A 343 -3.19 -3.90 21.28
N ALA A 344 -2.15 -4.62 20.88
CA ALA A 344 -0.87 -4.05 20.48
C ALA A 344 -1.02 -3.09 19.29
N LEU A 345 -1.79 -3.48 18.26
CA LEU A 345 -2.10 -2.61 17.12
C LEU A 345 -2.79 -1.32 17.54
N LYS A 346 -3.74 -1.37 18.48
CA LYS A 346 -4.42 -0.15 18.97
C LYS A 346 -3.42 0.81 19.63
N HIS A 347 -2.49 0.31 20.44
CA HIS A 347 -1.41 1.13 21.01
C HIS A 347 -0.54 1.74 19.92
N VAL A 348 -0.11 0.93 18.95
CA VAL A 348 0.72 1.39 17.82
C VAL A 348 0.03 2.47 17.01
N PHE A 349 -1.26 2.29 16.70
CA PHE A 349 -2.04 3.29 15.95
C PHE A 349 -2.20 4.59 16.76
N ALA A 350 -2.41 4.52 18.07
CA ALA A 350 -2.49 5.69 18.92
C ALA A 350 -1.16 6.48 18.93
N VAL A 351 -0.02 5.79 19.10
CA VAL A 351 1.30 6.42 19.01
C VAL A 351 1.56 7.01 17.62
N ARG A 352 1.15 6.30 16.56
CA ARG A 352 1.28 6.76 15.16
C ARG A 352 0.56 8.08 14.90
N MET A 353 -0.53 8.39 15.61
CA MET A 353 -1.24 9.66 15.44
C MET A 353 -0.40 10.90 15.83
N ASN A 354 0.71 10.70 16.53
CA ASN A 354 1.67 11.77 16.83
C ASN A 354 2.74 11.97 15.74
N LEU A 355 2.71 11.18 14.65
CA LEU A 355 3.60 11.36 13.51
C LEU A 355 3.08 12.44 12.58
N GLY A 356 4.02 13.09 11.91
CA GLY A 356 3.76 14.02 10.82
C GLY A 356 4.87 13.93 9.77
N ASP A 357 4.82 14.79 8.77
CA ASP A 357 5.89 14.89 7.78
C ASP A 357 7.15 15.45 8.44
N PRO A 358 8.29 14.71 8.45
CA PRO A 358 9.52 15.14 9.12
C PRO A 358 10.16 16.41 8.54
N ASP A 359 9.78 16.78 7.32
CA ASP A 359 10.27 18.04 6.71
C ASP A 359 9.58 19.29 7.34
N PHE A 360 8.44 19.10 8.03
CA PHE A 360 7.61 20.18 8.56
C PHE A 360 7.44 20.13 10.07
N VAL A 361 7.53 18.96 10.70
CA VAL A 361 7.33 18.78 12.14
C VAL A 361 8.41 17.91 12.76
N ASN A 362 8.82 18.26 13.99
CA ASN A 362 9.78 17.44 14.73
C ASN A 362 9.08 16.21 15.31
N ILE A 363 9.42 15.05 14.82
CA ILE A 363 8.90 13.74 15.26
C ILE A 363 9.98 12.86 15.90
N THR A 364 11.15 13.40 16.20
CA THR A 364 12.32 12.65 16.66
C THR A 364 12.03 11.83 17.92
N GLU A 365 11.34 12.41 18.90
CA GLU A 365 10.98 11.74 20.16
C GLU A 365 10.05 10.54 19.90
N VAL A 366 9.01 10.74 19.09
CA VAL A 366 8.05 9.68 18.74
C VAL A 366 8.73 8.52 17.99
N LEU A 367 9.65 8.84 17.08
CA LEU A 367 10.42 7.81 16.36
C LEU A 367 11.35 7.04 17.31
N SER A 368 12.00 7.72 18.25
CA SER A 368 12.83 7.09 19.29
C SER A 368 12.01 6.15 20.17
N ASP A 369 10.83 6.58 20.60
CA ASP A 369 9.92 5.75 21.40
C ASP A 369 9.50 4.49 20.63
N MET A 370 9.17 4.62 19.34
CA MET A 370 8.76 3.48 18.51
C MET A 370 9.83 2.40 18.34
N LEU A 371 11.10 2.75 18.49
CA LEU A 371 12.21 1.79 18.47
C LEU A 371 12.59 1.29 19.88
N SER A 372 12.07 1.92 20.94
CA SER A 372 12.43 1.63 22.32
C SER A 372 11.74 0.38 22.87
N HIS A 373 12.54 -0.62 23.26
CA HIS A 373 12.02 -1.79 23.98
C HIS A 373 11.40 -1.43 25.34
N SER A 374 11.92 -0.40 26.04
CA SER A 374 11.37 0.05 27.33
C SER A 374 9.98 0.69 27.13
N PHE A 375 9.79 1.51 26.10
CA PHE A 375 8.48 2.07 25.77
C PHE A 375 7.50 0.97 25.35
N ALA A 376 7.92 0.04 24.49
CA ALA A 376 7.12 -1.12 24.12
C ALA A 376 6.68 -1.96 25.34
N LYS A 377 7.54 -2.06 26.38
CA LYS A 377 7.21 -2.75 27.64
C LYS A 377 6.12 -2.02 28.43
N VAL A 378 6.11 -0.69 28.44
CA VAL A 378 5.03 0.08 29.04
C VAL A 378 3.71 -0.25 28.34
N LEU A 379 3.66 -0.12 27.01
CA LEU A 379 2.45 -0.42 26.23
C LEU A 379 1.97 -1.86 26.40
N LYS A 380 2.89 -2.82 26.42
CA LYS A 380 2.56 -4.24 26.66
C LYS A 380 1.91 -4.46 28.03
N ASN A 381 2.38 -3.75 29.08
CA ASN A 381 1.80 -3.89 30.42
C ASN A 381 0.40 -3.30 30.55
N ASP A 382 0.02 -2.37 29.68
CA ASP A 382 -1.32 -1.78 29.61
C ASP A 382 -2.30 -2.70 28.84
N ILE A 383 -1.82 -3.73 28.14
CA ILE A 383 -2.68 -4.74 27.49
C ILE A 383 -3.25 -5.69 28.56
N ASN A 384 -4.58 -5.82 28.58
CA ASN A 384 -5.28 -6.74 29.47
C ASN A 384 -5.85 -7.91 28.67
N ASP A 385 -5.49 -9.13 29.09
CA ASP A 385 -5.87 -10.37 28.37
C ASP A 385 -7.38 -10.66 28.32
N ASN A 386 -8.17 -10.01 29.20
CA ASN A 386 -9.60 -10.32 29.36
C ASN A 386 -10.55 -9.22 28.90
N LYS A 387 -10.03 -8.05 28.51
CA LYS A 387 -10.87 -6.92 28.10
C LYS A 387 -10.15 -5.97 27.15
N THR A 388 -10.93 -5.19 26.43
CA THR A 388 -10.50 -4.04 25.63
C THR A 388 -10.96 -2.73 26.26
N PHE A 389 -10.40 -1.62 25.81
CA PHE A 389 -10.64 -0.30 26.39
C PHE A 389 -11.13 0.72 25.35
N GLY A 390 -11.55 1.88 25.81
CA GLY A 390 -11.86 3.01 24.95
C GLY A 390 -10.58 3.66 24.36
N PRO A 391 -10.73 4.50 23.32
CA PRO A 391 -9.58 5.07 22.59
C PRO A 391 -8.57 5.83 23.47
N SER A 392 -9.00 6.50 24.52
CA SER A 392 -8.15 7.30 25.43
C SER A 392 -7.18 6.45 26.27
N HIS A 393 -7.36 5.14 26.32
CA HIS A 393 -6.46 4.22 27.03
C HIS A 393 -5.14 3.97 26.28
N TYR A 394 -5.21 4.04 24.96
CA TYR A 394 -4.11 3.58 24.12
C TYR A 394 -3.09 4.70 23.84
N GLY A 395 -1.81 4.32 23.67
CA GLY A 395 -0.74 5.22 23.26
C GLY A 395 0.32 5.52 24.33
N GLY A 396 0.07 5.22 25.61
CA GLY A 396 1.05 5.34 26.68
C GLY A 396 1.54 6.75 26.97
N ARG A 397 0.75 7.78 26.62
CA ARG A 397 1.06 9.21 26.85
C ARG A 397 -0.12 9.95 27.42
#